data_acae6e6ed6233c51e7c542c275b23ed6
#
_entry.id   acae6e6ed6233c51e7c542c275b23ed6
#
_cell.length_a   1.000
_cell.length_b   1.000
_cell.length_c   1.000
_cell.angle_alpha   90.00
_cell.angle_beta   90.00
_cell.angle_gamma   90.00
#
_symmetry.space_group_name_H-M   'P 1'
#
loop_
_entity.id
_entity.type
_entity.pdbx_description
1 polymer ?
#
loop_
_entity_poly.entity_id
_entity_poly.type
_entity_poly.pdbx_seq_one_letter_code
_entity_poly.pdbx_strand_id
1 'polypeptide(L)'
;MTHPALPIAPASEAEAFLAAHGQVDAIDMIFTNMAGVPRGKRLRRHELLSVYSQGRFLPGSLLVNDIRGDDVPETGLVWEDGDADRLAWPVPGTLAITPQCGPQAAQLLVSLHELDGRPCGLDPRHILATAIAALAARGLTPVVACELEFYLLDADTATPRPAGGATLPHVYGLAELAAVRPFIDAVNAAGDAAGIRIDAAITENAPGQMEIGLTHHADALRAADEAILFKRIVHQCAAAHGFAATFMAKPFADIAGSGMHIHVSMLDADGHNIFAAEAPEGTPALQHAIAGLQALLPDSMAIFAPNMNSYRRLRPNTYAPIAATWGTTARWSR
;
A
#
# COMPACT_ATOMS: atom_id res chain seq x y z
N MET A 1 15.63 -19.23 -1.81
CA MET A 1 14.63 -19.41 -0.74
C MET A 1 13.35 -19.91 -1.40
N THR A 2 12.66 -20.89 -0.84
CA THR A 2 11.33 -21.29 -1.32
C THR A 2 10.29 -20.41 -0.64
N HIS A 3 9.47 -19.71 -1.43
CA HIS A 3 8.35 -18.92 -0.91
C HIS A 3 7.17 -19.84 -0.62
N PRO A 4 6.38 -19.60 0.44
CA PRO A 4 5.17 -20.35 0.71
C PRO A 4 4.14 -20.10 -0.40
N ALA A 5 3.39 -21.13 -0.77
CA ALA A 5 2.27 -20.97 -1.70
C ALA A 5 1.16 -20.15 -1.03
N LEU A 6 0.72 -19.08 -1.70
CA LEU A 6 -0.44 -18.31 -1.29
C LEU A 6 -1.73 -18.92 -1.90
N PRO A 7 -2.88 -18.78 -1.23
CA PRO A 7 -4.14 -19.26 -1.77
C PRO A 7 -4.52 -18.51 -3.05
N ILE A 8 -5.06 -19.24 -4.01
CA ILE A 8 -5.65 -18.69 -5.23
C ILE A 8 -7.18 -18.67 -5.06
N ALA A 9 -7.80 -17.58 -5.51
CA ALA A 9 -9.24 -17.42 -5.42
C ALA A 9 -9.98 -18.48 -6.26
N PRO A 10 -11.03 -19.12 -5.72
CA PRO A 10 -11.81 -20.11 -6.46
C PRO A 10 -12.70 -19.43 -7.51
N ALA A 11 -13.00 -20.12 -8.62
CA ALA A 11 -13.86 -19.61 -9.68
C ALA A 11 -15.27 -19.21 -9.18
N SER A 12 -15.77 -19.87 -8.13
CA SER A 12 -17.05 -19.55 -7.50
C SER A 12 -17.11 -18.12 -6.94
N GLU A 13 -15.98 -17.51 -6.58
CA GLU A 13 -15.92 -16.09 -6.17
C GLU A 13 -16.31 -15.19 -7.34
N ALA A 14 -15.71 -15.40 -8.53
CA ALA A 14 -16.04 -14.64 -9.72
C ALA A 14 -17.48 -14.88 -10.19
N GLU A 15 -17.96 -16.12 -10.13
CA GLU A 15 -19.34 -16.46 -10.48
C GLU A 15 -20.35 -15.72 -9.59
N ALA A 16 -20.14 -15.75 -8.26
CA ALA A 16 -20.99 -15.05 -7.31
C ALA A 16 -20.93 -13.53 -7.51
N PHE A 17 -19.74 -12.97 -7.74
CA PHE A 17 -19.59 -11.54 -8.02
C PHE A 17 -20.32 -11.12 -9.30
N LEU A 18 -20.17 -11.88 -10.38
CA LEU A 18 -20.84 -11.58 -11.65
C LEU A 18 -22.36 -11.68 -11.53
N ALA A 19 -22.87 -12.60 -10.73
CA ALA A 19 -24.31 -12.74 -10.47
C ALA A 19 -24.84 -11.55 -9.67
N ALA A 20 -24.10 -11.10 -8.65
CA ALA A 20 -24.48 -9.97 -7.81
C ALA A 20 -24.35 -8.60 -8.50
N HIS A 21 -23.41 -8.45 -9.44
CA HIS A 21 -23.06 -7.20 -10.07
C HIS A 21 -23.21 -7.25 -11.60
N GLY A 22 -24.47 -7.39 -12.06
CA GLY A 22 -24.81 -7.49 -13.49
C GLY A 22 -24.37 -6.30 -14.34
N GLN A 23 -24.23 -5.12 -13.73
CA GLN A 23 -23.84 -3.86 -14.38
C GLN A 23 -22.33 -3.73 -14.63
N VAL A 24 -21.48 -4.50 -13.94
CA VAL A 24 -20.01 -4.40 -14.09
C VAL A 24 -19.60 -4.93 -15.47
N ASP A 25 -18.84 -4.12 -16.21
CA ASP A 25 -18.32 -4.47 -17.54
C ASP A 25 -16.81 -4.30 -17.68
N ALA A 26 -16.16 -3.60 -16.75
CA ALA A 26 -14.72 -3.36 -16.70
C ALA A 26 -14.12 -3.74 -15.35
N ILE A 27 -13.10 -4.58 -15.35
CA ILE A 27 -12.42 -5.05 -14.13
C ILE A 27 -10.92 -4.72 -14.25
N ASP A 28 -10.41 -3.87 -13.37
CA ASP A 28 -8.98 -3.62 -13.28
C ASP A 28 -8.30 -4.76 -12.53
N MET A 29 -7.56 -5.58 -13.24
CA MET A 29 -6.69 -6.62 -12.70
C MET A 29 -5.36 -5.98 -12.30
N ILE A 30 -5.00 -6.04 -11.02
CA ILE A 30 -3.93 -5.26 -10.41
C ILE A 30 -2.90 -6.18 -9.75
N PHE A 31 -1.62 -5.92 -9.97
CA PHE A 31 -0.51 -6.41 -9.17
C PHE A 31 0.35 -5.23 -8.72
N THR A 32 1.19 -5.43 -7.70
CA THR A 32 2.12 -4.42 -7.22
C THR A 32 3.54 -4.80 -7.65
N ASN A 33 4.27 -3.86 -8.24
CA ASN A 33 5.67 -4.07 -8.57
C ASN A 33 6.60 -3.74 -7.38
N MET A 34 7.89 -4.02 -7.51
CA MET A 34 8.91 -3.78 -6.47
C MET A 34 9.07 -2.29 -6.11
N ALA A 35 8.67 -1.37 -6.99
CA ALA A 35 8.63 0.06 -6.70
C ALA A 35 7.36 0.49 -5.91
N GLY A 36 6.48 -0.44 -5.51
CA GLY A 36 5.23 -0.15 -4.80
C GLY A 36 4.16 0.52 -5.67
N VAL A 37 4.27 0.39 -7.00
CA VAL A 37 3.33 0.97 -7.96
C VAL A 37 2.33 -0.10 -8.38
N PRO A 38 1.01 0.15 -8.25
CA PRO A 38 0.00 -0.75 -8.81
C PRO A 38 0.06 -0.72 -10.35
N ARG A 39 0.19 -1.89 -10.94
CA ARG A 39 0.23 -2.12 -12.38
C ARG A 39 -0.87 -3.12 -12.75
N GLY A 40 -1.25 -3.20 -14.02
CA GLY A 40 -2.24 -4.18 -14.40
C GLY A 40 -2.85 -4.02 -15.78
N LYS A 41 -3.96 -4.72 -15.98
CA LYS A 41 -4.76 -4.69 -17.22
C LYS A 41 -6.23 -4.47 -16.89
N ARG A 42 -6.93 -3.74 -17.75
CA ARG A 42 -8.38 -3.66 -17.70
C ARG A 42 -8.99 -4.79 -18.50
N LEU A 43 -9.70 -5.67 -17.82
CA LEU A 43 -10.42 -6.80 -18.41
C LEU A 43 -11.85 -6.39 -18.75
N ARG A 44 -12.41 -7.04 -19.77
CA ARG A 44 -13.86 -7.03 -20.03
C ARG A 44 -14.52 -8.09 -19.12
N ARG A 45 -15.78 -7.86 -18.79
CA ARG A 45 -16.57 -8.79 -17.94
C ARG A 45 -16.42 -10.26 -18.33
N HIS A 46 -16.49 -10.58 -19.63
CA HIS A 46 -16.43 -11.97 -20.11
C HIS A 46 -15.08 -12.65 -19.93
N GLU A 47 -13.99 -11.90 -19.66
CA GLU A 47 -12.66 -12.46 -19.43
C GLU A 47 -12.45 -12.91 -17.98
N LEU A 48 -13.27 -12.43 -17.02
CA LEU A 48 -13.03 -12.63 -15.59
C LEU A 48 -12.96 -14.12 -15.22
N LEU A 49 -13.91 -14.94 -15.66
CA LEU A 49 -13.91 -16.38 -15.35
C LEU A 49 -12.70 -17.10 -15.92
N SER A 50 -12.18 -16.67 -17.08
CA SER A 50 -10.96 -17.22 -17.64
C SER A 50 -9.74 -16.93 -16.77
N VAL A 51 -9.67 -15.73 -16.18
CA VAL A 51 -8.58 -15.36 -15.26
C VAL A 51 -8.61 -16.22 -13.98
N TYR A 52 -9.80 -16.52 -13.45
CA TYR A 52 -9.95 -17.38 -12.27
C TYR A 52 -9.66 -18.86 -12.55
N SER A 53 -9.91 -19.34 -13.77
CA SER A 53 -9.74 -20.75 -14.12
C SER A 53 -8.38 -21.10 -14.76
N GLN A 54 -7.73 -20.13 -15.41
CA GLN A 54 -6.50 -20.36 -16.19
C GLN A 54 -5.36 -19.40 -15.83
N GLY A 55 -5.63 -18.39 -14.97
CA GLY A 55 -4.70 -17.29 -14.72
C GLY A 55 -4.58 -16.36 -15.93
N ARG A 56 -3.66 -15.41 -15.85
CA ARG A 56 -3.35 -14.47 -16.94
C ARG A 56 -1.85 -14.33 -17.11
N PHE A 57 -1.35 -14.49 -18.32
CA PHE A 57 0.06 -14.26 -18.62
C PHE A 57 0.40 -12.78 -18.57
N LEU A 58 1.50 -12.46 -17.90
CA LEU A 58 2.08 -11.14 -17.78
C LEU A 58 3.60 -11.24 -17.89
N PRO A 59 4.27 -10.31 -18.60
CA PRO A 59 5.72 -10.24 -18.63
C PRO A 59 6.33 -10.12 -17.24
N GLY A 60 7.39 -10.86 -16.97
CA GLY A 60 8.06 -10.86 -15.66
C GLY A 60 8.75 -9.53 -15.32
N SER A 61 9.22 -8.81 -16.34
CA SER A 61 9.84 -7.50 -16.21
C SER A 61 8.95 -6.45 -15.53
N LEU A 62 7.63 -6.56 -15.67
CA LEU A 62 6.67 -5.63 -15.06
C LEU A 62 6.77 -5.57 -13.53
N LEU A 63 7.29 -6.63 -12.87
CA LEU A 63 7.51 -6.63 -11.42
C LEU A 63 8.67 -5.71 -11.00
N VAL A 64 9.58 -5.41 -11.90
CA VAL A 64 10.81 -4.65 -11.60
C VAL A 64 10.97 -3.37 -12.43
N ASN A 65 9.93 -2.96 -13.17
CA ASN A 65 9.91 -1.63 -13.79
C ASN A 65 10.13 -0.53 -12.74
N ASP A 66 10.74 0.56 -13.14
CA ASP A 66 10.89 1.75 -12.30
C ASP A 66 9.53 2.41 -11.99
N ILE A 67 9.53 3.50 -11.21
CA ILE A 67 8.31 4.21 -10.81
C ILE A 67 7.54 4.80 -12.00
N ARG A 68 8.19 5.07 -13.15
CA ARG A 68 7.57 5.58 -14.37
C ARG A 68 7.02 4.45 -15.25
N GLY A 69 7.53 3.22 -15.07
CA GLY A 69 7.22 2.05 -15.87
C GLY A 69 8.25 1.75 -16.94
N ASP A 70 9.40 2.38 -16.86
CA ASP A 70 10.52 2.08 -17.74
C ASP A 70 11.18 0.75 -17.31
N ASP A 71 11.66 0.00 -18.29
CA ASP A 71 12.43 -1.22 -18.05
C ASP A 71 13.76 -0.89 -17.36
N VAL A 72 14.19 -1.77 -16.45
CA VAL A 72 15.48 -1.68 -15.76
C VAL A 72 16.39 -2.78 -16.30
N PRO A 73 17.26 -2.50 -17.30
CA PRO A 73 18.07 -3.50 -17.98
C PRO A 73 18.96 -4.32 -17.05
N GLU A 74 19.44 -3.71 -15.96
CA GLU A 74 20.31 -4.33 -14.96
C GLU A 74 19.66 -5.52 -14.24
N THR A 75 18.35 -5.67 -14.33
CA THR A 75 17.63 -6.83 -13.77
C THR A 75 17.82 -8.09 -14.60
N GLY A 76 18.23 -7.99 -15.87
CA GLY A 76 18.36 -9.09 -16.82
C GLY A 76 17.03 -9.64 -17.37
N LEU A 77 15.89 -9.20 -16.83
CA LEU A 77 14.58 -9.82 -17.11
C LEU A 77 14.05 -9.50 -18.51
N VAL A 78 14.46 -8.42 -19.14
CA VAL A 78 14.01 -8.05 -20.49
C VAL A 78 14.87 -8.72 -21.55
N TRP A 79 16.18 -8.50 -21.47
CA TRP A 79 17.09 -8.85 -22.57
C TRP A 79 17.77 -10.22 -22.42
N GLU A 80 18.05 -10.63 -21.18
CA GLU A 80 18.72 -11.92 -20.90
C GLU A 80 17.72 -13.07 -20.72
N ASP A 81 16.60 -12.82 -20.03
CA ASP A 81 15.50 -13.79 -19.82
C ASP A 81 14.47 -13.77 -20.97
N GLY A 82 14.57 -12.80 -21.88
CA GLY A 82 13.64 -12.65 -23.02
C GLY A 82 12.24 -12.23 -22.60
N ASP A 83 12.13 -11.51 -21.48
CA ASP A 83 10.87 -11.04 -20.89
C ASP A 83 9.86 -12.18 -20.65
N ALA A 84 10.36 -13.28 -20.09
CA ALA A 84 9.58 -14.49 -19.90
C ALA A 84 8.30 -14.23 -19.09
N ASP A 85 7.20 -14.77 -19.58
CA ASP A 85 5.89 -14.63 -18.91
C ASP A 85 5.86 -15.27 -17.53
N ARG A 86 5.07 -14.66 -16.65
CA ARG A 86 4.61 -15.19 -15.37
C ARG A 86 3.11 -15.34 -15.40
N LEU A 87 2.57 -16.21 -14.56
CA LEU A 87 1.15 -16.48 -14.50
C LEU A 87 0.52 -15.75 -13.29
N ALA A 88 -0.32 -14.77 -13.58
CA ALA A 88 -1.04 -14.00 -12.58
C ALA A 88 -2.32 -14.73 -12.16
N TRP A 89 -2.48 -14.97 -10.84
CA TRP A 89 -3.64 -15.62 -10.25
C TRP A 89 -4.38 -14.68 -9.30
N PRO A 90 -5.73 -14.74 -9.28
CA PRO A 90 -6.55 -13.94 -8.39
C PRO A 90 -6.25 -14.16 -6.92
N VAL A 91 -6.17 -13.04 -6.17
CA VAL A 91 -6.05 -13.05 -4.71
C VAL A 91 -7.44 -13.16 -4.10
N PRO A 92 -7.71 -14.14 -3.22
CA PRO A 92 -9.04 -14.33 -2.64
C PRO A 92 -9.56 -13.09 -1.90
N GLY A 93 -10.84 -12.78 -2.09
CA GLY A 93 -11.52 -11.70 -1.38
C GLY A 93 -11.13 -10.28 -1.79
N THR A 94 -10.45 -10.11 -2.93
CA THR A 94 -10.04 -8.78 -3.43
C THR A 94 -10.85 -8.30 -4.63
N LEU A 95 -11.74 -9.14 -5.16
CA LEU A 95 -12.66 -8.74 -6.23
C LEU A 95 -13.78 -7.88 -5.66
N ALA A 96 -13.77 -6.59 -6.00
CA ALA A 96 -14.68 -5.60 -5.45
C ALA A 96 -15.11 -4.56 -6.50
N ILE A 97 -16.29 -3.97 -6.32
CA ILE A 97 -16.72 -2.81 -7.11
C ILE A 97 -15.86 -1.59 -6.76
N THR A 98 -15.71 -0.68 -7.72
CA THR A 98 -14.98 0.59 -7.55
C THR A 98 -15.89 1.77 -7.87
N PRO A 99 -16.80 2.15 -6.94
CA PRO A 99 -17.85 3.16 -7.20
C PRO A 99 -17.27 4.52 -7.59
N GLN A 100 -16.08 4.86 -7.10
CA GLN A 100 -15.35 6.07 -7.48
C GLN A 100 -14.92 6.11 -8.96
N CYS A 101 -14.88 4.95 -9.64
CA CYS A 101 -14.61 4.83 -11.07
C CYS A 101 -15.88 4.68 -11.91
N GLY A 102 -17.04 4.75 -11.29
CA GLY A 102 -18.33 4.56 -11.89
C GLY A 102 -18.99 3.21 -11.58
N PRO A 103 -20.31 3.08 -11.83
CA PRO A 103 -21.11 1.92 -11.38
C PRO A 103 -20.79 0.63 -12.13
N GLN A 104 -20.02 0.69 -13.22
CA GLN A 104 -19.68 -0.45 -14.07
C GLN A 104 -18.26 -0.96 -13.83
N ALA A 105 -17.53 -0.35 -12.89
CA ALA A 105 -16.13 -0.65 -12.64
C ALA A 105 -15.93 -1.54 -11.42
N ALA A 106 -14.95 -2.44 -11.53
CA ALA A 106 -14.48 -3.30 -10.44
C ALA A 106 -12.95 -3.41 -10.47
N GLN A 107 -12.40 -3.97 -9.43
CA GLN A 107 -10.97 -4.28 -9.32
C GLN A 107 -10.74 -5.66 -8.74
N LEU A 108 -9.55 -6.21 -9.01
CA LEU A 108 -9.09 -7.52 -8.55
C LEU A 108 -7.59 -7.48 -8.36
N LEU A 109 -7.08 -7.87 -7.19
CA LEU A 109 -5.65 -8.13 -7.02
C LEU A 109 -5.26 -9.49 -7.56
N VAL A 110 -4.06 -9.56 -8.13
CA VAL A 110 -3.45 -10.82 -8.56
C VAL A 110 -2.04 -10.94 -8.00
N SER A 111 -1.58 -12.18 -7.82
CA SER A 111 -0.22 -12.54 -7.46
C SER A 111 0.42 -13.34 -8.59
N LEU A 112 1.71 -13.09 -8.86
CA LEU A 112 2.41 -13.72 -9.97
C LEU A 112 3.12 -15.00 -9.53
N HIS A 113 3.04 -16.00 -10.39
CA HIS A 113 3.66 -17.30 -10.21
C HIS A 113 4.53 -17.65 -11.43
N GLU A 114 5.51 -18.50 -11.23
CA GLU A 114 6.24 -19.12 -12.32
C GLU A 114 5.30 -20.05 -13.12
N LEU A 115 5.65 -20.38 -14.38
CA LEU A 115 4.81 -21.22 -15.23
C LEU A 115 4.61 -22.64 -14.70
N ASP A 116 5.49 -23.10 -13.83
CA ASP A 116 5.36 -24.39 -13.13
C ASP A 116 4.51 -24.32 -11.85
N GLY A 117 3.90 -23.16 -11.57
CA GLY A 117 3.03 -22.92 -10.43
C GLY A 117 3.73 -22.51 -9.14
N ARG A 118 5.06 -22.46 -9.11
CA ARG A 118 5.79 -21.96 -7.94
C ARG A 118 5.54 -20.44 -7.76
N PRO A 119 5.54 -19.93 -6.52
CA PRO A 119 5.51 -18.49 -6.27
C PRO A 119 6.65 -17.76 -6.99
N CYS A 120 6.35 -16.66 -7.67
CA CYS A 120 7.38 -15.82 -8.27
C CYS A 120 8.14 -15.07 -7.17
N GLY A 121 9.46 -15.26 -7.09
CA GLY A 121 10.32 -14.66 -6.06
C GLY A 121 10.48 -13.15 -6.15
N LEU A 122 10.00 -12.54 -7.24
CA LEU A 122 10.00 -11.08 -7.44
C LEU A 122 8.66 -10.43 -7.09
N ASP A 123 7.62 -11.22 -6.82
CA ASP A 123 6.33 -10.67 -6.37
C ASP A 123 6.43 -10.25 -4.89
N PRO A 124 6.22 -8.95 -4.56
CA PRO A 124 6.29 -8.45 -3.19
C PRO A 124 5.41 -9.20 -2.20
N ARG A 125 4.26 -9.74 -2.65
CA ARG A 125 3.35 -10.50 -1.78
C ARG A 125 3.98 -11.83 -1.37
N HIS A 126 4.69 -12.53 -2.24
CA HIS A 126 5.39 -13.76 -1.90
C HIS A 126 6.60 -13.52 -1.00
N ILE A 127 7.27 -12.36 -1.15
CA ILE A 127 8.37 -11.95 -0.26
C ILE A 127 7.82 -11.74 1.15
N LEU A 128 6.74 -10.98 1.28
CA LEU A 128 6.08 -10.74 2.58
C LEU A 128 5.55 -12.04 3.20
N ALA A 129 4.93 -12.92 2.40
CA ALA A 129 4.48 -14.23 2.86
C ALA A 129 5.60 -15.08 3.46
N THR A 130 6.82 -14.98 2.92
CA THR A 130 8.01 -15.66 3.46
C THR A 130 8.38 -15.13 4.85
N ALA A 131 8.32 -13.83 5.06
CA ALA A 131 8.57 -13.23 6.37
C ALA A 131 7.49 -13.64 7.40
N ILE A 132 6.21 -13.64 6.98
CA ILE A 132 5.09 -14.09 7.81
C ILE A 132 5.25 -15.56 8.20
N ALA A 133 5.61 -16.43 7.25
CA ALA A 133 5.85 -17.84 7.52
C ALA A 133 7.00 -18.08 8.51
N ALA A 134 8.06 -17.26 8.45
CA ALA A 134 9.16 -17.31 9.40
C ALA A 134 8.74 -16.91 10.83
N LEU A 135 7.81 -15.99 10.98
CA LEU A 135 7.20 -15.64 12.27
C LEU A 135 6.26 -16.75 12.75
N ALA A 136 5.39 -17.26 11.86
CA ALA A 136 4.45 -18.35 12.18
C ALA A 136 5.18 -19.62 12.66
N ALA A 137 6.35 -19.93 12.09
CA ALA A 137 7.19 -21.05 12.56
C ALA A 137 7.70 -20.86 14.00
N ARG A 138 7.62 -19.66 14.56
CA ARG A 138 7.91 -19.32 15.95
C ARG A 138 6.65 -19.15 16.82
N GLY A 139 5.47 -19.48 16.29
CA GLY A 139 4.20 -19.27 16.97
C GLY A 139 3.80 -17.79 17.07
N LEU A 140 4.28 -16.94 16.17
CA LEU A 140 4.07 -15.50 16.20
C LEU A 140 3.19 -15.05 15.02
N THR A 141 2.24 -14.16 15.31
CA THR A 141 1.37 -13.54 14.31
C THR A 141 1.53 -12.01 14.36
N PRO A 142 1.99 -11.37 13.27
CA PRO A 142 2.07 -9.93 13.20
C PRO A 142 0.68 -9.31 13.02
N VAL A 143 0.38 -8.25 13.78
CA VAL A 143 -0.79 -7.38 13.60
C VAL A 143 -0.28 -6.04 13.07
N VAL A 144 -0.77 -5.64 11.89
CA VAL A 144 -0.20 -4.51 11.15
C VAL A 144 -1.29 -3.51 10.78
N ALA A 145 -0.94 -2.22 10.86
CA ALA A 145 -1.71 -1.12 10.28
C ALA A 145 -0.77 -0.14 9.58
N CYS A 146 -1.30 0.59 8.59
CA CYS A 146 -0.59 1.64 7.90
C CYS A 146 -1.31 2.98 8.07
N GLU A 147 -0.55 4.05 8.35
CA GLU A 147 -0.99 5.45 8.26
C GLU A 147 -0.29 6.07 7.06
N LEU A 148 -1.06 6.62 6.12
CA LEU A 148 -0.51 7.13 4.87
C LEU A 148 -0.74 8.64 4.78
N GLU A 149 0.35 9.39 4.75
CA GLU A 149 0.32 10.82 4.46
C GLU A 149 0.35 11.09 2.95
N PHE A 150 -0.41 12.07 2.51
CA PHE A 150 -0.46 12.50 1.13
C PHE A 150 -0.83 13.97 1.01
N TYR A 151 -0.59 14.55 -0.16
CA TYR A 151 -1.07 15.87 -0.51
C TYR A 151 -2.26 15.78 -1.46
N LEU A 152 -3.30 16.56 -1.17
CA LEU A 152 -4.27 17.00 -2.17
C LEU A 152 -3.74 18.25 -2.86
N LEU A 153 -3.84 18.27 -4.18
CA LEU A 153 -3.34 19.32 -5.06
C LEU A 153 -4.49 19.84 -5.92
N ASP A 154 -4.42 21.10 -6.32
CA ASP A 154 -5.29 21.63 -7.36
C ASP A 154 -4.98 20.93 -8.69
N ALA A 155 -6.00 20.33 -9.34
CA ALA A 155 -5.80 19.55 -10.56
C ALA A 155 -5.42 20.41 -11.78
N ASP A 156 -5.93 21.64 -11.86
CA ASP A 156 -5.86 22.50 -13.06
C ASP A 156 -4.71 23.49 -13.04
N THR A 157 -3.58 23.15 -12.40
CA THR A 157 -2.45 24.06 -12.32
C THR A 157 -1.21 23.52 -13.04
N ALA A 158 -0.58 24.33 -13.88
CA ALA A 158 0.67 23.98 -14.55
C ALA A 158 1.81 23.71 -13.56
N THR A 159 1.74 24.30 -12.36
CA THR A 159 2.65 24.04 -11.25
C THR A 159 1.83 23.45 -10.09
N PRO A 160 2.17 22.27 -9.56
CA PRO A 160 1.46 21.67 -8.45
C PRO A 160 1.35 22.63 -7.26
N ARG A 161 0.14 22.78 -6.73
CA ARG A 161 -0.15 23.60 -5.54
C ARG A 161 -1.06 22.84 -4.60
N PRO A 162 -0.95 23.06 -3.27
CA PRO A 162 -1.90 22.53 -2.31
C PRO A 162 -3.35 22.89 -2.67
N ALA A 163 -4.27 21.95 -2.49
CA ALA A 163 -5.66 22.10 -2.83
C ALA A 163 -6.32 23.28 -2.11
N GLY A 164 -7.25 23.97 -2.80
CA GLY A 164 -8.02 25.06 -2.24
C GLY A 164 -7.22 26.34 -2.01
N GLY A 165 -6.02 26.47 -2.57
CA GLY A 165 -5.18 27.66 -2.41
C GLY A 165 -4.70 27.88 -0.97
N ALA A 166 -4.75 26.86 -0.12
CA ALA A 166 -4.27 26.94 1.26
C ALA A 166 -2.79 27.34 1.30
N THR A 167 -2.48 28.35 2.12
CA THR A 167 -1.12 28.89 2.24
C THR A 167 -0.51 28.68 3.62
N LEU A 168 -1.34 28.35 4.61
CA LEU A 168 -0.92 28.11 5.99
C LEU A 168 -1.26 26.69 6.42
N PRO A 169 -0.40 26.05 7.23
CA PRO A 169 -0.73 24.76 7.82
C PRO A 169 -1.78 24.93 8.92
N HIS A 170 -2.72 24.01 8.98
CA HIS A 170 -3.73 23.92 10.03
C HIS A 170 -3.78 22.48 10.53
N VAL A 171 -2.76 22.06 11.26
CA VAL A 171 -2.66 20.72 11.84
C VAL A 171 -3.90 20.40 12.67
N TYR A 172 -4.55 19.28 12.40
CA TYR A 172 -5.84 18.89 13.01
C TYR A 172 -6.97 19.91 12.77
N GLY A 173 -6.91 20.65 11.64
CA GLY A 173 -7.86 21.70 11.29
C GLY A 173 -9.21 21.15 10.83
N LEU A 174 -10.26 21.32 11.64
CA LEU A 174 -11.61 20.83 11.28
C LEU A 174 -12.25 21.63 10.14
N ALA A 175 -11.88 22.90 9.97
CA ALA A 175 -12.38 23.72 8.86
C ALA A 175 -11.83 23.24 7.51
N GLU A 176 -10.57 22.85 7.47
CA GLU A 176 -9.90 22.30 6.29
C GLU A 176 -10.48 20.94 5.94
N LEU A 177 -10.72 20.07 6.93
CA LEU A 177 -11.41 18.79 6.71
C LEU A 177 -12.83 19.01 6.18
N ALA A 178 -13.55 20.01 6.71
CA ALA A 178 -14.90 20.33 6.22
C ALA A 178 -14.89 20.81 4.76
N ALA A 179 -13.86 21.54 4.34
CA ALA A 179 -13.72 22.03 2.96
C ALA A 179 -13.54 20.88 1.93
N VAL A 180 -12.91 19.78 2.34
CA VAL A 180 -12.69 18.60 1.48
C VAL A 180 -13.59 17.41 1.85
N ARG A 181 -14.63 17.65 2.65
CA ARG A 181 -15.54 16.59 3.13
C ARG A 181 -16.09 15.69 2.02
N PRO A 182 -16.58 16.20 0.86
CA PRO A 182 -17.08 15.31 -0.20
C PRO A 182 -16.05 14.31 -0.72
N PHE A 183 -14.77 14.71 -0.77
CA PHE A 183 -13.67 13.82 -1.11
C PHE A 183 -13.46 12.75 -0.04
N ILE A 184 -13.45 13.13 1.26
CA ILE A 184 -13.27 12.18 2.38
C ILE A 184 -14.43 11.18 2.41
N ASP A 185 -15.67 11.66 2.27
CA ASP A 185 -16.87 10.80 2.22
C ASP A 185 -16.79 9.79 1.06
N ALA A 186 -16.27 10.22 -0.11
CA ALA A 186 -16.07 9.33 -1.26
C ALA A 186 -14.96 8.30 -1.01
N VAL A 187 -13.87 8.67 -0.34
CA VAL A 187 -12.79 7.75 0.04
C VAL A 187 -13.33 6.68 1.00
N ASN A 188 -14.10 7.07 2.01
CA ASN A 188 -14.72 6.14 2.95
C ASN A 188 -15.69 5.17 2.24
N ALA A 189 -16.59 5.69 1.41
CA ALA A 189 -17.53 4.86 0.66
C ALA A 189 -16.84 3.87 -0.29
N ALA A 190 -15.74 4.29 -0.92
CA ALA A 190 -14.93 3.42 -1.78
C ALA A 190 -14.16 2.36 -0.98
N GLY A 191 -13.68 2.72 0.22
CA GLY A 191 -13.08 1.78 1.16
C GLY A 191 -14.05 0.71 1.61
N ASP A 192 -15.25 1.12 2.04
CA ASP A 192 -16.33 0.21 2.45
C ASP A 192 -16.68 -0.77 1.31
N ALA A 193 -16.82 -0.27 0.09
CA ALA A 193 -17.10 -1.09 -1.09
C ALA A 193 -16.00 -2.11 -1.42
N ALA A 194 -14.75 -1.79 -1.10
CA ALA A 194 -13.58 -2.66 -1.25
C ALA A 194 -13.32 -3.54 -0.01
N GLY A 195 -14.11 -3.42 1.05
CA GLY A 195 -13.91 -4.12 2.32
C GLY A 195 -12.69 -3.63 3.10
N ILE A 196 -12.23 -2.40 2.83
CA ILE A 196 -11.10 -1.74 3.50
C ILE A 196 -11.66 -0.86 4.61
N ARG A 197 -11.25 -1.11 5.85
CA ARG A 197 -11.65 -0.30 6.99
C ARG A 197 -10.70 0.89 7.14
N ILE A 198 -11.24 2.08 6.85
CA ILE A 198 -10.55 3.35 6.93
C ILE A 198 -10.84 3.97 8.30
N ASP A 199 -9.80 4.45 8.97
CA ASP A 199 -9.88 5.14 10.25
C ASP A 199 -10.03 6.67 10.06
N ALA A 200 -9.64 7.44 11.07
CA ALA A 200 -9.78 8.89 11.05
C ALA A 200 -8.91 9.56 9.98
N ALA A 201 -9.45 10.64 9.41
CA ALA A 201 -8.70 11.56 8.57
C ALA A 201 -8.28 12.79 9.39
N ILE A 202 -7.06 13.25 9.20
CA ILE A 202 -6.54 14.49 9.79
C ILE A 202 -5.87 15.35 8.72
N THR A 203 -5.78 16.66 8.99
CA THR A 203 -4.89 17.56 8.27
C THR A 203 -3.53 17.60 8.95
N GLU A 204 -2.49 17.62 8.14
CA GLU A 204 -1.10 17.51 8.55
C GLU A 204 -0.33 18.85 8.54
N ASN A 205 1.01 18.78 8.71
CA ASN A 205 1.89 19.93 8.96
C ASN A 205 2.10 20.86 7.76
N ALA A 206 1.45 20.63 6.63
CA ALA A 206 1.54 21.51 5.48
C ALA A 206 0.17 21.74 4.84
N PRO A 207 -0.01 22.88 4.14
CA PRO A 207 -1.24 23.14 3.40
C PRO A 207 -1.56 22.04 2.43
N GLY A 208 -2.81 21.53 2.44
CA GLY A 208 -3.26 20.43 1.58
C GLY A 208 -2.72 19.06 1.94
N GLN A 209 -1.90 18.93 2.99
CA GLN A 209 -1.41 17.65 3.47
C GLN A 209 -2.44 17.01 4.40
N MET A 210 -2.65 15.72 4.19
CA MET A 210 -3.60 14.90 4.95
C MET A 210 -2.95 13.59 5.35
N GLU A 211 -3.44 12.99 6.43
CA GLU A 211 -3.16 11.62 6.83
C GLU A 211 -4.46 10.87 7.02
N ILE A 212 -4.49 9.63 6.58
CA ILE A 212 -5.60 8.70 6.83
C ILE A 212 -5.02 7.36 7.24
N GLY A 213 -5.46 6.88 8.41
CA GLY A 213 -5.09 5.58 8.95
C GLY A 213 -5.93 4.45 8.40
N LEU A 214 -5.38 3.25 8.40
CA LEU A 214 -6.08 2.00 8.12
C LEU A 214 -6.14 1.15 9.39
N THR A 215 -7.23 0.42 9.56
CA THR A 215 -7.45 -0.43 10.74
C THR A 215 -6.44 -1.58 10.78
N HIS A 216 -6.03 -1.95 12.00
CA HIS A 216 -5.12 -3.07 12.26
C HIS A 216 -5.67 -4.42 11.80
N HIS A 217 -4.82 -5.24 11.19
CA HIS A 217 -5.11 -6.61 10.78
C HIS A 217 -4.09 -7.61 11.34
N ALA A 218 -4.58 -8.74 11.84
CA ALA A 218 -3.75 -9.92 12.16
C ALA A 218 -3.40 -10.73 10.88
N ASP A 219 -3.55 -10.12 9.72
CA ASP A 219 -3.13 -10.58 8.39
C ASP A 219 -2.31 -9.47 7.75
N ALA A 220 -0.99 -9.59 7.82
CA ALA A 220 -0.07 -8.58 7.30
C ALA A 220 -0.07 -8.48 5.77
N LEU A 221 -0.42 -9.57 5.05
CA LEU A 221 -0.61 -9.51 3.59
C LEU A 221 -1.81 -8.63 3.26
N ARG A 222 -2.93 -8.84 3.94
CA ARG A 222 -4.12 -8.02 3.77
C ARG A 222 -3.84 -6.55 4.10
N ALA A 223 -3.14 -6.26 5.20
CA ALA A 223 -2.78 -4.89 5.55
C ALA A 223 -1.95 -4.21 4.46
N ALA A 224 -1.01 -4.92 3.82
CA ALA A 224 -0.22 -4.42 2.71
C ALA A 224 -1.06 -4.23 1.43
N ASP A 225 -1.93 -5.19 1.10
CA ASP A 225 -2.87 -5.08 -0.03
C ASP A 225 -3.80 -3.87 0.13
N GLU A 226 -4.34 -3.67 1.33
CA GLU A 226 -5.22 -2.54 1.65
C GLU A 226 -4.49 -1.20 1.51
N ALA A 227 -3.24 -1.09 1.95
CA ALA A 227 -2.44 0.13 1.77
C ALA A 227 -2.25 0.49 0.28
N ILE A 228 -2.02 -0.48 -0.58
CA ILE A 228 -1.90 -0.27 -2.03
C ILE A 228 -3.25 0.13 -2.66
N LEU A 229 -4.33 -0.57 -2.31
CA LEU A 229 -5.67 -0.26 -2.81
C LEU A 229 -6.15 1.10 -2.31
N PHE A 230 -5.85 1.45 -1.05
CA PHE A 230 -6.16 2.76 -0.47
C PHE A 230 -5.50 3.90 -1.26
N LYS A 231 -4.22 3.80 -1.59
CA LYS A 231 -3.54 4.81 -2.44
C LYS A 231 -4.28 4.98 -3.77
N ARG A 232 -4.71 3.89 -4.39
CA ARG A 232 -5.50 3.92 -5.62
C ARG A 232 -6.86 4.61 -5.42
N ILE A 233 -7.58 4.28 -4.34
CA ILE A 233 -8.86 4.91 -3.97
C ILE A 233 -8.68 6.42 -3.83
N VAL A 234 -7.67 6.86 -3.07
CA VAL A 234 -7.38 8.28 -2.86
C VAL A 234 -7.14 9.01 -4.18
N HIS A 235 -6.31 8.45 -5.08
CA HIS A 235 -6.07 9.05 -6.41
C HIS A 235 -7.35 9.17 -7.23
N GLN A 236 -8.18 8.14 -7.25
CA GLN A 236 -9.41 8.11 -8.04
C GLN A 236 -10.48 9.06 -7.47
N CYS A 237 -10.66 9.06 -6.14
CA CYS A 237 -11.58 9.99 -5.48
C CYS A 237 -11.13 11.43 -5.63
N ALA A 238 -9.83 11.72 -5.54
CA ALA A 238 -9.29 13.05 -5.78
C ALA A 238 -9.64 13.53 -7.19
N ALA A 239 -9.36 12.72 -8.20
CA ALA A 239 -9.68 13.05 -9.60
C ALA A 239 -11.17 13.28 -9.82
N ALA A 240 -12.05 12.48 -9.19
CA ALA A 240 -13.51 12.63 -9.29
C ALA A 240 -14.03 13.94 -8.64
N HIS A 241 -13.25 14.52 -7.72
CA HIS A 241 -13.60 15.76 -7.00
C HIS A 241 -12.79 16.99 -7.47
N GLY A 242 -12.12 16.91 -8.62
CA GLY A 242 -11.36 18.04 -9.19
C GLY A 242 -10.01 18.30 -8.52
N PHE A 243 -9.50 17.31 -7.79
CA PHE A 243 -8.17 17.34 -7.17
C PHE A 243 -7.22 16.36 -7.86
N ALA A 244 -5.93 16.53 -7.61
CA ALA A 244 -4.93 15.49 -7.74
C ALA A 244 -4.44 15.08 -6.34
N ALA A 245 -3.95 13.84 -6.19
CA ALA A 245 -3.32 13.40 -4.96
C ALA A 245 -1.89 12.93 -5.23
N THR A 246 -1.00 13.05 -4.23
CA THR A 246 0.35 12.51 -4.34
C THR A 246 0.84 11.97 -3.01
N PHE A 247 1.38 10.75 -3.03
CA PHE A 247 2.08 10.09 -1.91
C PHE A 247 3.60 10.26 -2.02
N MET A 248 4.06 11.22 -2.82
CA MET A 248 5.48 11.54 -2.98
C MET A 248 6.06 11.98 -1.64
N ALA A 249 7.20 11.41 -1.24
CA ALA A 249 7.80 11.68 0.08
C ALA A 249 8.15 13.16 0.31
N LYS A 250 8.51 13.90 -0.75
CA LYS A 250 8.84 15.34 -0.68
C LYS A 250 8.39 16.06 -1.96
N PRO A 251 7.07 16.31 -2.14
CA PRO A 251 6.57 16.96 -3.35
C PRO A 251 7.00 18.43 -3.45
N PHE A 252 7.13 19.11 -2.30
CA PHE A 252 7.53 20.51 -2.21
C PHE A 252 8.81 20.66 -1.39
N ALA A 253 9.75 21.51 -1.84
CA ALA A 253 11.06 21.64 -1.21
C ALA A 253 11.01 22.20 0.21
N ASP A 254 10.11 23.17 0.44
CA ASP A 254 10.16 24.07 1.60
C ASP A 254 9.09 23.80 2.67
N ILE A 255 8.17 22.87 2.42
CA ILE A 255 7.14 22.48 3.39
C ILE A 255 7.26 21.00 3.75
N ALA A 256 6.46 20.48 4.69
CA ALA A 256 6.58 19.12 5.21
C ALA A 256 6.55 18.04 4.09
N GLY A 257 7.24 16.94 4.31
CA GLY A 257 7.16 15.76 3.45
C GLY A 257 6.12 14.78 3.97
N SER A 258 5.69 13.86 3.11
CA SER A 258 4.75 12.80 3.47
C SER A 258 5.48 11.53 3.92
N GLY A 259 5.04 10.96 5.03
CA GLY A 259 5.49 9.69 5.57
C GLY A 259 4.49 8.57 5.34
N MET A 260 4.92 7.38 5.72
CA MET A 260 4.05 6.24 5.95
C MET A 260 4.48 5.58 7.24
N HIS A 261 3.62 5.59 8.25
CA HIS A 261 3.86 4.85 9.47
C HIS A 261 3.35 3.41 9.32
N ILE A 262 4.11 2.47 9.83
CA ILE A 262 3.70 1.07 9.92
C ILE A 262 3.67 0.69 11.39
N HIS A 263 2.47 0.45 11.91
CA HIS A 263 2.25 -0.03 13.27
C HIS A 263 2.34 -1.55 13.25
N VAL A 264 3.12 -2.11 14.17
CA VAL A 264 3.29 -3.55 14.29
C VAL A 264 3.14 -3.96 15.75
N SER A 265 2.18 -4.83 16.01
CA SER A 265 2.11 -5.64 17.24
C SER A 265 2.40 -7.09 16.90
N MET A 266 2.75 -7.87 17.90
CA MET A 266 3.08 -9.29 17.72
C MET A 266 2.29 -10.14 18.71
N LEU A 267 1.45 -11.04 18.20
CA LEU A 267 0.70 -11.98 19.03
C LEU A 267 1.44 -13.31 19.12
N ASP A 268 1.38 -13.92 20.30
CA ASP A 268 1.79 -15.31 20.53
C ASP A 268 0.66 -16.29 20.10
N ALA A 269 0.88 -17.60 20.34
CA ALA A 269 -0.09 -18.64 19.99
C ALA A 269 -1.42 -18.56 20.78
N ASP A 270 -1.40 -17.90 21.93
CA ASP A 270 -2.56 -17.69 22.80
C ASP A 270 -3.29 -16.36 22.48
N GLY A 271 -2.78 -15.59 21.53
CA GLY A 271 -3.35 -14.31 21.09
C GLY A 271 -2.93 -13.12 21.97
N HIS A 272 -1.96 -13.26 22.85
CA HIS A 272 -1.47 -12.16 23.68
C HIS A 272 -0.44 -11.34 22.90
N ASN A 273 -0.54 -10.01 23.02
CA ASN A 273 0.46 -9.10 22.44
C ASN A 273 1.76 -9.16 23.26
N ILE A 274 2.79 -9.79 22.71
CA ILE A 274 4.09 -9.96 23.39
C ILE A 274 4.92 -8.67 23.52
N PHE A 275 4.48 -7.59 22.87
CA PHE A 275 5.11 -6.27 23.03
C PHE A 275 4.48 -5.43 24.15
N ALA A 276 3.26 -5.78 24.59
CA ALA A 276 2.52 -5.03 25.59
C ALA A 276 3.09 -5.27 27.00
N ALA A 277 3.34 -4.17 27.73
CA ALA A 277 3.71 -4.17 29.15
C ALA A 277 3.14 -2.91 29.82
N GLU A 278 3.05 -2.94 31.17
CA GLU A 278 2.70 -1.73 31.94
C GLU A 278 3.88 -0.71 31.93
N ALA A 279 5.10 -1.20 31.87
CA ALA A 279 6.30 -0.37 31.79
C ALA A 279 6.42 0.31 30.43
N PRO A 280 6.77 1.60 30.38
CA PRO A 280 6.89 2.35 29.12
C PRO A 280 7.91 1.76 28.14
N GLU A 281 8.94 1.07 28.66
CA GLU A 281 9.98 0.44 27.88
C GLU A 281 9.49 -0.81 27.12
N GLY A 282 8.30 -1.31 27.47
CA GLY A 282 7.73 -2.51 26.91
C GLY A 282 8.41 -3.78 27.40
N THR A 283 8.19 -4.87 26.68
CA THR A 283 8.76 -6.19 27.01
C THR A 283 10.16 -6.36 26.42
N PRO A 284 10.95 -7.36 26.87
CA PRO A 284 12.19 -7.75 26.21
C PRO A 284 12.01 -8.09 24.73
N ALA A 285 10.86 -8.66 24.33
CA ALA A 285 10.56 -8.94 22.93
C ALA A 285 10.47 -7.65 22.08
N LEU A 286 9.80 -6.61 22.61
CA LEU A 286 9.77 -5.30 21.97
C LEU A 286 11.17 -4.69 21.84
N GLN A 287 11.97 -4.74 22.92
CA GLN A 287 13.34 -4.22 22.92
C GLN A 287 14.23 -4.92 21.88
N HIS A 288 14.09 -6.23 21.73
CA HIS A 288 14.81 -6.99 20.70
C HIS A 288 14.36 -6.62 19.29
N ALA A 289 13.06 -6.40 19.08
CA ALA A 289 12.52 -5.94 17.79
C ALA A 289 13.06 -4.56 17.41
N ILE A 290 13.07 -3.61 18.38
CA ILE A 290 13.62 -2.26 18.20
C ILE A 290 15.12 -2.33 17.86
N ALA A 291 15.90 -3.10 18.65
CA ALA A 291 17.33 -3.25 18.41
C ALA A 291 17.62 -3.86 17.03
N GLY A 292 16.81 -4.84 16.60
CA GLY A 292 16.89 -5.42 15.26
C GLY A 292 16.64 -4.40 14.16
N LEU A 293 15.59 -3.58 14.30
CA LEU A 293 15.30 -2.50 13.37
C LEU A 293 16.43 -1.48 13.31
N GLN A 294 16.97 -1.05 14.47
CA GLN A 294 18.09 -0.11 14.52
C GLN A 294 19.35 -0.65 13.84
N ALA A 295 19.65 -1.93 14.05
CA ALA A 295 20.82 -2.57 13.46
C ALA A 295 20.71 -2.72 11.94
N LEU A 296 19.51 -3.00 11.42
CA LEU A 296 19.26 -3.24 9.99
C LEU A 296 18.85 -2.00 9.23
N LEU A 297 18.50 -0.89 9.90
CA LEU A 297 17.98 0.31 9.26
C LEU A 297 18.88 0.86 8.15
N PRO A 298 20.22 0.95 8.31
CA PRO A 298 21.09 1.46 7.24
C PRO A 298 20.96 0.66 5.94
N ASP A 299 20.93 -0.67 6.03
CA ASP A 299 20.80 -1.56 4.88
C ASP A 299 19.38 -1.59 4.31
N SER A 300 18.40 -1.32 5.17
CA SER A 300 16.96 -1.28 4.79
C SER A 300 16.55 0.03 4.11
N MET A 301 17.42 1.03 4.04
CA MET A 301 17.10 2.32 3.39
C MET A 301 16.75 2.17 1.91
N ALA A 302 17.25 1.14 1.24
CA ALA A 302 16.86 0.82 -0.14
C ALA A 302 15.35 0.50 -0.27
N ILE A 303 14.70 0.07 0.83
CA ILE A 303 13.26 -0.21 0.90
C ILE A 303 12.50 0.98 1.50
N PHE A 304 12.97 1.54 2.63
CA PHE A 304 12.26 2.61 3.34
C PHE A 304 12.39 3.98 2.67
N ALA A 305 13.44 4.20 1.88
CA ALA A 305 13.67 5.43 1.12
C ALA A 305 14.16 5.10 -0.31
N PRO A 306 13.32 4.45 -1.15
CA PRO A 306 13.75 3.73 -2.35
C PRO A 306 14.16 4.66 -3.53
N ASN A 307 14.02 5.97 -3.40
CA ASN A 307 14.34 6.90 -4.49
C ASN A 307 14.90 8.22 -3.98
N MET A 308 15.48 9.01 -4.88
CA MET A 308 16.14 10.30 -4.56
C MET A 308 15.20 11.29 -3.86
N ASN A 309 13.90 11.25 -4.16
CA ASN A 309 12.94 12.15 -3.52
C ASN A 309 12.76 11.80 -2.05
N SER A 310 12.80 10.52 -1.68
CA SER A 310 12.69 10.07 -0.28
C SER A 310 13.78 10.69 0.60
N TYR A 311 15.03 10.77 0.11
CA TYR A 311 16.14 11.38 0.86
C TYR A 311 16.00 12.90 1.06
N ARG A 312 15.23 13.60 0.20
CA ARG A 312 14.95 15.03 0.39
C ARG A 312 14.13 15.33 1.64
N ARG A 313 13.40 14.31 2.16
CA ARG A 313 12.64 14.39 3.40
C ARG A 313 13.53 14.28 4.65
N LEU A 314 14.63 13.54 4.57
CA LEU A 314 15.53 13.25 5.69
C LEU A 314 16.48 14.42 5.96
N ARG A 315 16.01 15.45 6.67
CA ARG A 315 16.76 16.67 6.99
C ARG A 315 16.61 17.03 8.47
N PRO A 316 17.61 17.67 9.09
CA PRO A 316 17.46 18.24 10.42
C PRO A 316 16.28 19.22 10.51
N ASN A 317 15.61 19.26 11.67
CA ASN A 317 14.48 20.13 11.94
C ASN A 317 13.26 19.89 11.02
N THR A 318 13.11 18.69 10.51
CA THR A 318 11.89 18.19 9.87
C THR A 318 11.26 17.11 10.74
N TYR A 319 10.01 16.77 10.48
CA TYR A 319 9.33 15.67 11.19
C TYR A 319 9.72 14.28 10.66
N ALA A 320 10.91 14.13 10.09
CA ALA A 320 11.46 12.86 9.62
C ALA A 320 12.70 12.48 10.44
N PRO A 321 12.81 11.22 10.91
CA PRO A 321 13.99 10.78 11.65
C PRO A 321 15.21 10.74 10.72
N ILE A 322 16.34 11.26 11.21
CA ILE A 322 17.63 11.27 10.50
C ILE A 322 18.65 10.32 11.14
N ALA A 323 18.27 9.65 12.21
CA ALA A 323 19.10 8.69 12.95
C ALA A 323 18.24 7.50 13.40
N ALA A 324 18.89 6.35 13.59
CA ALA A 324 18.27 5.12 14.08
C ALA A 324 18.02 5.20 15.59
N THR A 325 17.14 6.10 16.02
CA THR A 325 16.76 6.31 17.42
C THR A 325 15.34 5.82 17.67
N TRP A 326 15.01 5.61 18.94
CA TRP A 326 13.67 5.24 19.38
C TRP A 326 13.27 5.97 20.66
N GLY A 327 11.98 5.99 20.99
CA GLY A 327 11.48 6.61 22.20
C GLY A 327 10.13 6.04 22.62
N THR A 328 9.83 6.04 23.92
CA THR A 328 8.59 5.48 24.48
C THR A 328 7.43 6.46 24.49
N THR A 329 7.71 7.77 24.53
CA THR A 329 6.67 8.83 24.68
C THR A 329 6.82 9.97 23.69
N ALA A 330 7.93 10.04 22.97
CA ALA A 330 8.17 11.08 21.96
C ALA A 330 8.14 10.46 20.58
N ARG A 331 7.31 10.97 19.68
CA ARG A 331 7.32 10.58 18.27
C ARG A 331 8.65 10.88 17.58
N TRP A 332 9.51 11.69 18.25
CA TRP A 332 10.79 12.14 17.73
C TRP A 332 11.85 12.18 18.85
N SER A 333 12.92 11.44 18.69
CA SER A 333 14.14 11.69 19.45
C SER A 333 14.99 12.73 18.69
N ARG A 334 15.40 13.77 19.38
CA ARG A 334 16.22 14.85 18.84
C ARG A 334 17.61 14.38 18.47
#